data_8d741d6892b9cbc15eb0f5e1446bb852
#
_entry.id   8d741d6892b9cbc15eb0f5e1446bb852
#
_cell.length_a   1.000
_cell.length_b   1.000
_cell.length_c   1.000
_cell.angle_alpha   90.00
_cell.angle_beta   90.00
_cell.angle_gamma   90.00
#
_symmetry.space_group_name_H-M   'P 1'
#
loop_
_entity.id
_entity.type
_entity.pdbx_description
1 polymer ?
#
loop_
_entity_poly.entity_id
_entity_poly.type
_entity_poly.pdbx_seq_one_letter_code
_entity_poly.pdbx_strand_id
1 'polypeptide(L)'
;MSDRTLAGKRIVVVGASAGIGRAFATRAIGDGARLVLVARRELPPDVLAGAVAATSLSADIRNPADCARVGRTAADELGEVDLILITAAYAPLKPFAAMDADDWVKVLTTNVIGVHQLIQAHLAVLAPSAIVAVLSSDSVRHPHRALGAYSASKAAMERSLVAWRLEHPGLRFSCVEIGATVPTDFVSEFDPELLGVAAGEWISRGLVPATHMTPEGVADTMAGVYASALENPDVGVDHLTLRSPAPPMSV
;
A
#
# COMPACT_ATOMS: atom_id res chain seq x y z
N MET A 1 -30.02 -0.89 -0.22
CA MET A 1 -28.64 -1.34 -0.01
C MET A 1 -27.94 -0.14 0.62
N SER A 2 -27.35 -0.27 1.80
CA SER A 2 -26.54 0.79 2.38
C SER A 2 -25.38 1.08 1.43
N ASP A 3 -25.24 2.32 0.98
CA ASP A 3 -24.05 2.76 0.26
C ASP A 3 -22.88 2.68 1.25
N ARG A 4 -22.12 1.60 1.18
CA ARG A 4 -20.96 1.37 2.04
C ARG A 4 -19.87 2.35 1.63
N THR A 5 -19.73 3.41 2.42
CA THR A 5 -18.78 4.50 2.17
C THR A 5 -17.83 4.66 3.35
N LEU A 6 -16.73 5.35 3.11
CA LEU A 6 -15.76 5.72 4.14
C LEU A 6 -16.15 7.04 4.86
N ALA A 7 -17.41 7.48 4.72
CA ALA A 7 -17.90 8.74 5.30
C ALA A 7 -17.61 8.80 6.80
N GLY A 8 -17.00 9.90 7.24
CA GLY A 8 -16.65 10.15 8.64
C GLY A 8 -15.54 9.26 9.20
N LYS A 9 -15.01 8.28 8.46
CA LYS A 9 -13.88 7.45 8.90
C LYS A 9 -12.60 8.25 8.95
N ARG A 10 -11.75 7.93 9.93
CA ARG A 10 -10.48 8.58 10.22
C ARG A 10 -9.36 7.71 9.63
N ILE A 11 -8.72 8.20 8.58
CA ILE A 11 -7.86 7.35 7.74
C ILE A 11 -6.49 7.99 7.55
N VAL A 12 -5.44 7.20 7.71
CA VAL A 12 -4.06 7.55 7.31
C VAL A 12 -3.72 6.81 6.03
N VAL A 13 -3.32 7.54 4.98
CA VAL A 13 -2.85 6.94 3.71
C VAL A 13 -1.38 7.27 3.52
N VAL A 14 -0.52 6.24 3.53
CA VAL A 14 0.92 6.37 3.33
C VAL A 14 1.29 5.94 1.92
N GLY A 15 1.84 6.85 1.13
CA GLY A 15 2.07 6.70 -0.31
C GLY A 15 0.99 7.41 -1.14
N ALA A 16 0.42 8.50 -0.62
CA ALA A 16 -0.73 9.20 -1.21
C ALA A 16 -0.41 10.04 -2.47
N SER A 17 0.86 10.15 -2.90
CA SER A 17 1.23 11.01 -4.03
C SER A 17 1.02 10.40 -5.41
N ALA A 18 0.86 9.08 -5.52
CA ALA A 18 0.78 8.39 -6.81
C ALA A 18 0.05 7.04 -6.72
N GLY A 19 -0.30 6.49 -7.88
CA GLY A 19 -0.84 5.15 -8.04
C GLY A 19 -2.03 4.84 -7.13
N ILE A 20 -2.06 3.65 -6.56
CA ILE A 20 -3.17 3.15 -5.74
C ILE A 20 -3.41 4.01 -4.49
N GLY A 21 -2.34 4.49 -3.83
CA GLY A 21 -2.49 5.35 -2.65
C GLY A 21 -3.16 6.68 -2.96
N ARG A 22 -2.79 7.32 -4.08
CA ARG A 22 -3.46 8.53 -4.57
C ARG A 22 -4.93 8.27 -4.92
N ALA A 23 -5.18 7.22 -5.69
CA ALA A 23 -6.55 6.86 -6.08
C ALA A 23 -7.44 6.57 -4.85
N PHE A 24 -6.90 5.85 -3.84
CA PHE A 24 -7.62 5.59 -2.60
C PHE A 24 -7.87 6.88 -1.78
N ALA A 25 -6.88 7.77 -1.70
CA ALA A 25 -7.06 9.07 -1.04
C ALA A 25 -8.17 9.89 -1.71
N THR A 26 -8.16 9.98 -3.04
CA THR A 26 -9.20 10.68 -3.81
C THR A 26 -10.59 10.05 -3.58
N ARG A 27 -10.69 8.72 -3.58
CA ARG A 27 -11.95 8.02 -3.29
C ARG A 27 -12.42 8.30 -1.87
N ALA A 28 -11.55 8.21 -0.87
CA ALA A 28 -11.91 8.46 0.52
C ALA A 28 -12.34 9.92 0.78
N ILE A 29 -11.71 10.89 0.09
CA ILE A 29 -12.14 12.29 0.08
C ILE A 29 -13.56 12.42 -0.47
N GLY A 30 -13.82 11.79 -1.61
CA GLY A 30 -15.16 11.79 -2.23
C GLY A 30 -16.25 11.18 -1.34
N ASP A 31 -15.89 10.22 -0.51
CA ASP A 31 -16.77 9.61 0.49
C ASP A 31 -16.97 10.50 1.75
N GLY A 32 -16.19 11.55 1.94
CA GLY A 32 -16.25 12.40 3.14
C GLY A 32 -15.49 11.86 4.35
N ALA A 33 -14.41 11.10 4.14
CA ALA A 33 -13.51 10.68 5.20
C ALA A 33 -12.65 11.84 5.73
N ARG A 34 -12.14 11.70 6.98
CA ARG A 34 -11.11 12.58 7.55
C ARG A 34 -9.75 11.92 7.33
N LEU A 35 -8.78 12.67 6.79
CA LEU A 35 -7.56 12.06 6.25
C LEU A 35 -6.28 12.72 6.75
N VAL A 36 -5.27 11.90 7.02
CA VAL A 36 -3.85 12.29 7.02
C VAL A 36 -3.19 11.59 5.84
N LEU A 37 -2.72 12.37 4.88
CA LEU A 37 -2.12 11.92 3.64
C LEU A 37 -0.61 12.09 3.69
N VAL A 38 0.12 10.99 3.55
CA VAL A 38 1.58 10.94 3.74
C VAL A 38 2.28 10.56 2.45
N ALA A 39 3.27 11.35 2.04
CA ALA A 39 4.14 11.05 0.92
C ALA A 39 5.52 11.69 1.13
N ARG A 40 6.55 11.23 0.40
CA ARG A 40 7.88 11.88 0.39
C ARG A 40 7.88 13.20 -0.41
N ARG A 41 7.11 13.22 -1.48
CA ARG A 41 6.91 14.39 -2.37
C ARG A 41 5.65 15.13 -1.98
N GLU A 42 5.56 16.38 -2.35
CA GLU A 42 4.29 17.13 -2.28
C GLU A 42 3.19 16.37 -3.01
N LEU A 43 1.99 16.44 -2.46
CA LEU A 43 0.84 15.83 -3.10
C LEU A 43 0.43 16.67 -4.33
N PRO A 44 0.03 16.03 -5.42
CA PRO A 44 -0.60 16.74 -6.53
C PRO A 44 -1.81 17.54 -6.04
N PRO A 45 -2.01 18.79 -6.50
CA PRO A 45 -3.07 19.68 -6.00
C PRO A 45 -4.48 19.08 -6.12
N ASP A 46 -4.70 18.23 -7.12
CA ASP A 46 -5.97 17.55 -7.36
C ASP A 46 -6.32 16.48 -6.33
N VAL A 47 -5.33 15.95 -5.61
CA VAL A 47 -5.57 14.96 -4.53
C VAL A 47 -6.38 15.57 -3.39
N LEU A 48 -6.13 16.84 -3.08
CA LEU A 48 -6.82 17.56 -2.00
C LEU A 48 -8.09 18.26 -2.49
N ALA A 49 -8.39 18.18 -3.80
CA ALA A 49 -9.57 18.85 -4.36
C ALA A 49 -10.85 18.25 -3.75
N GLY A 50 -11.68 19.13 -3.18
CA GLY A 50 -12.93 18.71 -2.52
C GLY A 50 -12.78 18.13 -1.11
N ALA A 51 -11.56 18.05 -0.56
CA ALA A 51 -11.36 17.57 0.80
C ALA A 51 -11.97 18.54 1.84
N VAL A 52 -12.84 18.02 2.68
CA VAL A 52 -13.43 18.75 3.81
C VAL A 52 -12.51 18.73 5.03
N ALA A 53 -11.77 17.64 5.22
CA ALA A 53 -10.86 17.44 6.35
C ALA A 53 -9.70 16.51 5.95
N ALA A 54 -8.68 17.08 5.28
CA ALA A 54 -7.47 16.34 4.94
C ALA A 54 -6.22 17.18 5.23
N THR A 55 -5.28 16.59 5.96
CA THR A 55 -3.95 17.15 6.22
C THR A 55 -2.92 16.37 5.43
N SER A 56 -2.03 17.08 4.72
CA SER A 56 -0.91 16.47 4.00
C SER A 56 0.38 16.61 4.78
N LEU A 57 1.20 15.56 4.77
CA LEU A 57 2.47 15.50 5.48
C LEU A 57 3.58 14.91 4.61
N SER A 58 4.68 15.65 4.44
CA SER A 58 5.89 15.08 3.84
C SER A 58 6.66 14.24 4.87
N ALA A 59 6.86 12.96 4.57
CA ALA A 59 7.60 12.04 5.44
C ALA A 59 8.24 10.90 4.64
N ASP A 60 9.44 10.50 5.08
CA ASP A 60 10.12 9.30 4.59
C ASP A 60 10.00 8.18 5.64
N ILE A 61 9.31 7.09 5.29
CA ILE A 61 9.11 5.97 6.23
C ILE A 61 10.40 5.26 6.64
N ARG A 62 11.51 5.51 5.94
CA ARG A 62 12.84 5.01 6.34
C ARG A 62 13.41 5.76 7.54
N ASN A 63 12.85 6.93 7.87
CA ASN A 63 13.27 7.74 8.98
C ASN A 63 12.34 7.54 10.19
N PRO A 64 12.82 6.98 11.31
CA PRO A 64 12.00 6.76 12.51
C PRO A 64 11.35 8.04 13.07
N ALA A 65 12.06 9.17 12.98
CA ALA A 65 11.53 10.46 13.46
C ALA A 65 10.34 10.92 12.59
N ASP A 66 10.39 10.66 11.29
CA ASP A 66 9.28 10.94 10.38
C ASP A 66 8.08 10.03 10.68
N CYS A 67 8.30 8.73 10.89
CA CYS A 67 7.23 7.81 11.29
C CYS A 67 6.56 8.26 12.61
N ALA A 68 7.36 8.64 13.60
CA ALA A 68 6.83 9.18 14.86
C ALA A 68 6.05 10.50 14.65
N ARG A 69 6.49 11.36 13.73
CA ARG A 69 5.79 12.59 13.37
C ARG A 69 4.45 12.30 12.70
N VAL A 70 4.39 11.30 11.80
CA VAL A 70 3.13 10.85 11.20
C VAL A 70 2.14 10.40 12.27
N GLY A 71 2.56 9.58 13.25
CA GLY A 71 1.70 9.14 14.35
C GLY A 71 1.18 10.31 15.20
N ARG A 72 2.02 11.28 15.52
CA ARG A 72 1.58 12.51 16.25
C ARG A 72 0.58 13.33 15.43
N THR A 73 0.86 13.58 14.15
CA THR A 73 -0.07 14.29 13.28
C THR A 73 -1.41 13.56 13.19
N ALA A 74 -1.41 12.23 13.11
CA ALA A 74 -2.65 11.45 13.13
C ALA A 74 -3.43 11.63 14.46
N ALA A 75 -2.74 11.66 15.60
CA ALA A 75 -3.37 11.94 16.91
C ALA A 75 -3.98 13.35 16.96
N ASP A 76 -3.22 14.36 16.53
CA ASP A 76 -3.64 15.76 16.59
C ASP A 76 -4.82 16.05 15.65
N GLU A 77 -4.80 15.53 14.43
CA GLU A 77 -5.78 15.82 13.39
C GLU A 77 -7.02 14.92 13.43
N LEU A 78 -6.84 13.66 13.81
CA LEU A 78 -7.91 12.65 13.75
C LEU A 78 -8.39 12.23 15.14
N GLY A 79 -7.57 12.35 16.18
CA GLY A 79 -7.79 11.83 17.53
C GLY A 79 -7.51 10.33 17.58
N GLU A 80 -8.34 9.52 16.97
CA GLU A 80 -8.14 8.09 16.75
C GLU A 80 -8.12 7.78 15.25
N VAL A 81 -7.60 6.62 14.88
CA VAL A 81 -7.48 6.16 13.50
C VAL A 81 -8.25 4.86 13.30
N ASP A 82 -9.17 4.84 12.34
CA ASP A 82 -9.97 3.66 11.99
C ASP A 82 -9.29 2.77 10.96
N LEU A 83 -8.52 3.38 10.04
CA LEU A 83 -7.81 2.67 8.97
C LEU A 83 -6.45 3.33 8.70
N ILE A 84 -5.41 2.51 8.66
CA ILE A 84 -4.14 2.90 8.03
C ILE A 84 -3.99 2.09 6.75
N LEU A 85 -3.78 2.78 5.62
CA LEU A 85 -3.42 2.16 4.35
C LEU A 85 -1.98 2.51 4.00
N ILE A 86 -1.11 1.50 3.94
CA ILE A 86 0.31 1.64 3.60
C ILE A 86 0.54 1.10 2.20
N THR A 87 0.71 2.02 1.24
CA THR A 87 0.98 1.70 -0.17
C THR A 87 2.43 2.00 -0.56
N ALA A 88 3.15 2.75 0.27
CA ALA A 88 4.53 3.11 0.02
C ALA A 88 5.43 1.87 -0.08
N ALA A 89 6.22 1.80 -1.13
CA ALA A 89 7.18 0.73 -1.37
C ALA A 89 8.35 1.22 -2.24
N TYR A 90 9.42 0.44 -2.25
CA TYR A 90 10.54 0.60 -3.16
C TYR A 90 10.83 -0.75 -3.85
N ALA A 91 10.97 -0.73 -5.16
CA ALA A 91 11.27 -1.89 -5.97
C ALA A 91 12.42 -1.54 -6.94
N PRO A 92 13.62 -2.05 -6.73
CA PRO A 92 14.66 -1.98 -7.76
C PRO A 92 14.39 -3.05 -8.83
N LEU A 93 14.53 -2.69 -10.11
CA LEU A 93 14.64 -3.67 -11.16
C LEU A 93 16.14 -3.98 -11.36
N LYS A 94 16.58 -5.14 -10.83
CA LYS A 94 17.99 -5.51 -10.86
C LYS A 94 18.13 -7.04 -10.83
N PRO A 95 19.02 -7.65 -11.65
CA PRO A 95 19.29 -9.08 -11.55
C PRO A 95 19.68 -9.46 -10.12
N PHE A 96 19.14 -10.58 -9.62
CA PHE A 96 19.31 -10.95 -8.21
C PHE A 96 20.78 -11.08 -7.79
N ALA A 97 21.62 -11.64 -8.67
CA ALA A 97 23.07 -11.76 -8.44
C ALA A 97 23.84 -10.43 -8.50
N ALA A 98 23.23 -9.38 -9.02
CA ALA A 98 23.84 -8.05 -9.10
C ALA A 98 23.41 -7.12 -7.94
N MET A 99 22.52 -7.58 -7.04
CA MET A 99 22.11 -6.83 -5.86
C MET A 99 23.27 -6.72 -4.89
N ASP A 100 23.64 -5.49 -4.52
CA ASP A 100 24.63 -5.21 -3.49
C ASP A 100 23.98 -5.00 -2.10
N ALA A 101 24.82 -4.76 -1.10
CA ALA A 101 24.34 -4.56 0.28
C ALA A 101 23.46 -3.31 0.44
N ASP A 102 23.78 -2.23 -0.27
CA ASP A 102 23.05 -0.97 -0.19
C ASP A 102 21.66 -1.10 -0.83
N ASP A 103 21.54 -1.83 -1.94
CA ASP A 103 20.28 -2.19 -2.56
C ASP A 103 19.37 -2.93 -1.55
N TRP A 104 19.93 -3.95 -0.88
CA TRP A 104 19.20 -4.72 0.12
C TRP A 104 18.77 -3.86 1.32
N VAL A 105 19.68 -3.03 1.83
CA VAL A 105 19.36 -2.11 2.93
C VAL A 105 18.21 -1.19 2.54
N LYS A 106 18.26 -0.59 1.35
CA LYS A 106 17.22 0.31 0.86
C LYS A 106 15.86 -0.38 0.72
N VAL A 107 15.84 -1.59 0.14
CA VAL A 107 14.61 -2.37 -0.04
C VAL A 107 14.01 -2.76 1.30
N LEU A 108 14.81 -3.34 2.21
CA LEU A 108 14.31 -3.82 3.49
C LEU A 108 13.93 -2.67 4.42
N THR A 109 14.72 -1.58 4.43
CA THR A 109 14.40 -0.41 5.25
C THR A 109 13.09 0.24 4.79
N THR A 110 12.81 0.27 3.49
CA THR A 110 11.54 0.82 2.99
C THR A 110 10.37 -0.14 3.22
N ASN A 111 10.49 -1.39 2.73
CA ASN A 111 9.33 -2.26 2.59
C ASN A 111 9.00 -3.07 3.85
N VAL A 112 9.93 -3.18 4.78
CA VAL A 112 9.77 -3.97 6.02
C VAL A 112 9.89 -3.08 7.24
N ILE A 113 11.07 -2.48 7.45
CA ILE A 113 11.37 -1.73 8.67
C ILE A 113 10.49 -0.47 8.75
N GLY A 114 10.37 0.29 7.66
CA GLY A 114 9.53 1.49 7.60
C GLY A 114 8.05 1.19 7.84
N VAL A 115 7.54 0.08 7.30
CA VAL A 115 6.17 -0.39 7.57
C VAL A 115 6.00 -0.70 9.06
N HIS A 116 6.95 -1.44 9.65
CA HIS A 116 6.95 -1.76 11.08
C HIS A 116 6.95 -0.49 11.95
N GLN A 117 7.84 0.47 11.66
CA GLN A 117 7.92 1.73 12.38
C GLN A 117 6.64 2.56 12.30
N LEU A 118 6.00 2.60 11.13
CA LEU A 118 4.70 3.26 10.96
C LEU A 118 3.62 2.61 11.84
N ILE A 119 3.51 1.30 11.80
CA ILE A 119 2.53 0.58 12.65
C ILE A 119 2.79 0.89 14.12
N GLN A 120 4.04 0.77 14.56
CA GLN A 120 4.45 1.05 15.94
C GLN A 120 4.10 2.48 16.38
N ALA A 121 4.35 3.47 15.51
CA ALA A 121 4.05 4.87 15.79
C ALA A 121 2.55 5.19 15.92
N HIS A 122 1.68 4.31 15.42
CA HIS A 122 0.23 4.51 15.46
C HIS A 122 -0.48 3.68 16.53
N LEU A 123 0.17 2.72 17.19
CA LEU A 123 -0.49 1.81 18.14
C LEU A 123 -1.33 2.52 19.21
N ALA A 124 -0.85 3.65 19.70
CA ALA A 124 -1.53 4.43 20.76
C ALA A 124 -2.77 5.20 20.27
N VAL A 125 -2.91 5.37 18.94
CA VAL A 125 -4.00 6.16 18.33
C VAL A 125 -4.93 5.32 17.46
N LEU A 126 -4.66 4.02 17.33
CA LEU A 126 -5.58 3.11 16.64
C LEU A 126 -6.85 2.93 17.46
N ALA A 127 -8.00 3.15 16.82
CA ALA A 127 -9.30 2.87 17.42
C ALA A 127 -9.44 1.37 17.72
N PRO A 128 -10.29 0.99 18.67
CA PRO A 128 -10.67 -0.41 18.85
C PRO A 128 -11.13 -1.03 17.53
N SER A 129 -10.63 -2.20 17.20
CA SER A 129 -10.90 -2.88 15.91
C SER A 129 -10.44 -2.12 14.67
N ALA A 130 -9.51 -1.19 14.78
CA ALA A 130 -8.92 -0.52 13.62
C ALA A 130 -8.29 -1.50 12.64
N ILE A 131 -8.20 -1.09 11.38
CA ILE A 131 -7.59 -1.88 10.31
C ILE A 131 -6.24 -1.26 9.92
N VAL A 132 -5.21 -2.08 9.87
CA VAL A 132 -3.91 -1.74 9.27
C VAL A 132 -3.76 -2.55 7.99
N ALA A 133 -3.94 -1.90 6.85
CA ALA A 133 -3.85 -2.50 5.53
C ALA A 133 -2.50 -2.17 4.88
N VAL A 134 -1.76 -3.21 4.46
CA VAL A 134 -0.44 -3.04 3.83
C VAL A 134 -0.44 -3.71 2.46
N LEU A 135 -0.04 -2.96 1.43
CA LEU A 135 0.07 -3.49 0.08
C LEU A 135 1.25 -4.47 -0.04
N SER A 136 0.95 -5.65 -0.50
CA SER A 136 1.88 -6.65 -0.99
C SER A 136 1.86 -6.73 -2.52
N SER A 137 2.34 -7.80 -3.08
CA SER A 137 2.44 -8.02 -4.52
C SER A 137 2.27 -9.50 -4.85
N ASP A 138 1.66 -9.78 -5.97
CA ASP A 138 1.58 -11.12 -6.56
C ASP A 138 2.97 -11.72 -6.86
N SER A 139 4.00 -10.85 -7.00
CA SER A 139 5.39 -11.28 -7.17
C SER A 139 5.92 -12.13 -6.01
N VAL A 140 5.28 -12.10 -4.84
CA VAL A 140 5.61 -13.00 -3.71
C VAL A 140 5.35 -14.45 -4.07
N ARG A 141 4.24 -14.73 -4.76
CA ARG A 141 3.84 -16.09 -5.17
C ARG A 141 4.27 -16.43 -6.60
N HIS A 142 4.38 -15.41 -7.44
CA HIS A 142 4.75 -15.54 -8.86
C HIS A 142 6.03 -14.71 -9.14
N PRO A 143 7.23 -15.26 -8.87
CA PRO A 143 8.47 -14.51 -8.96
C PRO A 143 8.71 -13.94 -10.36
N HIS A 144 8.97 -12.65 -10.41
CA HIS A 144 9.28 -11.90 -11.61
C HIS A 144 10.80 -11.72 -11.74
N ARG A 145 11.36 -11.94 -12.96
CA ARG A 145 12.77 -11.68 -13.23
C ARG A 145 13.14 -10.25 -12.82
N ALA A 146 14.30 -10.10 -12.21
CA ALA A 146 14.87 -8.84 -11.74
C ALA A 146 14.09 -8.11 -10.62
N LEU A 147 13.00 -8.69 -10.09
CA LEU A 147 12.27 -8.20 -8.91
C LEU A 147 12.49 -9.08 -7.65
N GLY A 148 13.51 -9.92 -7.62
CA GLY A 148 13.72 -10.89 -6.54
C GLY A 148 13.84 -10.26 -5.14
N ALA A 149 14.60 -9.17 -5.00
CA ALA A 149 14.75 -8.49 -3.71
C ALA A 149 13.45 -7.81 -3.25
N TYR A 150 12.72 -7.20 -4.17
CA TYR A 150 11.40 -6.66 -3.90
C TYR A 150 10.44 -7.75 -3.41
N SER A 151 10.35 -8.86 -4.14
CA SER A 151 9.51 -10.02 -3.78
C SER A 151 9.87 -10.56 -2.40
N ALA A 152 11.16 -10.75 -2.10
CA ALA A 152 11.63 -11.20 -0.80
C ALA A 152 11.25 -10.23 0.34
N SER A 153 11.35 -8.92 0.10
CA SER A 153 10.94 -7.91 1.09
C SER A 153 9.44 -7.92 1.35
N LYS A 154 8.62 -8.10 0.31
CA LYS A 154 7.17 -8.21 0.46
C LYS A 154 6.78 -9.50 1.20
N ALA A 155 7.44 -10.63 0.95
CA ALA A 155 7.25 -11.86 1.70
C ALA A 155 7.60 -11.69 3.19
N ALA A 156 8.70 -11.00 3.50
CA ALA A 156 9.08 -10.68 4.88
C ALA A 156 8.04 -9.78 5.56
N MET A 157 7.54 -8.76 4.87
CA MET A 157 6.46 -7.88 5.36
C MET A 157 5.18 -8.68 5.62
N GLU A 158 4.74 -9.54 4.68
CA GLU A 158 3.57 -10.41 4.89
C GLU A 158 3.71 -11.26 6.14
N ARG A 159 4.90 -11.85 6.35
CA ARG A 159 5.17 -12.65 7.54
C ARG A 159 5.14 -11.82 8.81
N SER A 160 5.62 -10.58 8.80
CA SER A 160 5.57 -9.69 9.96
C SER A 160 4.14 -9.31 10.35
N LEU A 161 3.21 -9.18 9.38
CA LEU A 161 1.79 -8.93 9.69
C LEU A 161 1.15 -10.07 10.48
N VAL A 162 1.61 -11.31 10.29
CA VAL A 162 1.16 -12.46 11.11
C VAL A 162 1.57 -12.28 12.57
N ALA A 163 2.80 -11.81 12.83
CA ALA A 163 3.24 -11.51 14.20
C ALA A 163 2.41 -10.38 14.83
N TRP A 164 2.16 -9.31 14.08
CA TRP A 164 1.30 -8.21 14.53
C TRP A 164 -0.10 -8.68 14.94
N ARG A 165 -0.74 -9.57 14.16
CA ARG A 165 -2.06 -10.15 14.52
C ARG A 165 -2.02 -10.93 15.83
N LEU A 166 -0.95 -11.71 16.04
CA LEU A 166 -0.81 -12.52 17.25
C LEU A 166 -0.61 -11.67 18.51
N GLU A 167 0.15 -10.58 18.39
CA GLU A 167 0.49 -9.72 19.52
C GLU A 167 -0.58 -8.64 19.81
N HIS A 168 -1.43 -8.33 18.82
CA HIS A 168 -2.47 -7.30 18.93
C HIS A 168 -3.85 -7.83 18.48
N PRO A 169 -4.45 -8.77 19.20
CA PRO A 169 -5.71 -9.43 18.79
C PRO A 169 -6.92 -8.49 18.73
N GLY A 170 -6.82 -7.29 19.32
CA GLY A 170 -7.85 -6.25 19.23
C GLY A 170 -7.76 -5.40 17.96
N LEU A 171 -6.73 -5.60 17.11
CA LEU A 171 -6.53 -4.88 15.86
C LEU A 171 -6.61 -5.84 14.67
N ARG A 172 -6.94 -5.31 13.49
CA ARG A 172 -7.05 -6.09 12.26
C ARG A 172 -5.95 -5.70 11.29
N PHE A 173 -5.09 -6.65 10.94
CA PHE A 173 -3.99 -6.43 9.99
C PHE A 173 -4.31 -7.13 8.67
N SER A 174 -4.43 -6.36 7.60
CA SER A 174 -4.78 -6.81 6.27
C SER A 174 -3.58 -6.77 5.32
N CYS A 175 -3.25 -7.91 4.73
CA CYS A 175 -2.31 -7.99 3.62
C CYS A 175 -3.08 -7.85 2.31
N VAL A 176 -2.75 -6.87 1.48
CA VAL A 176 -3.40 -6.64 0.19
C VAL A 176 -2.45 -7.02 -0.93
N GLU A 177 -2.61 -8.21 -1.48
CA GLU A 177 -1.84 -8.68 -2.62
C GLU A 177 -2.37 -8.04 -3.91
N ILE A 178 -1.51 -7.30 -4.60
CA ILE A 178 -1.86 -6.57 -5.81
C ILE A 178 -1.13 -7.17 -7.02
N GLY A 179 -1.89 -7.51 -8.05
CA GLY A 179 -1.40 -7.87 -9.37
C GLY A 179 -1.11 -6.65 -10.25
N ALA A 180 -0.86 -6.91 -11.53
CA ALA A 180 -0.48 -5.89 -12.51
C ALA A 180 -1.49 -4.74 -12.59
N THR A 181 -1.07 -3.54 -12.20
CA THR A 181 -1.88 -2.31 -12.12
C THR A 181 -1.15 -1.17 -12.82
N VAL A 182 -1.80 -0.52 -13.77
CA VAL A 182 -1.24 0.62 -14.53
C VAL A 182 -2.32 1.69 -14.77
N PRO A 183 -1.95 2.98 -14.88
CA PRO A 183 -0.60 3.53 -14.70
C PRO A 183 -0.23 3.67 -13.22
N THR A 184 1.03 3.38 -12.88
CA THR A 184 1.59 3.67 -11.56
C THR A 184 3.05 4.10 -11.70
N ASP A 185 3.61 4.77 -10.66
CA ASP A 185 5.03 5.12 -10.62
C ASP A 185 5.96 3.90 -10.35
N PHE A 186 5.41 2.69 -10.26
CA PHE A 186 6.17 1.49 -9.89
C PHE A 186 7.38 1.22 -10.81
N VAL A 187 7.21 1.47 -12.09
CA VAL A 187 8.25 1.23 -13.11
C VAL A 187 9.02 2.50 -13.50
N SER A 188 8.70 3.66 -12.92
CA SER A 188 9.23 4.96 -13.37
C SER A 188 10.74 5.13 -13.20
N GLU A 189 11.33 4.42 -12.23
CA GLU A 189 12.77 4.44 -11.94
C GLU A 189 13.52 3.24 -12.56
N PHE A 190 12.84 2.38 -13.35
CA PHE A 190 13.46 1.20 -13.93
C PHE A 190 14.28 1.55 -15.15
N ASP A 191 15.41 0.88 -15.32
CA ASP A 191 16.18 0.94 -16.56
C ASP A 191 15.34 0.39 -17.72
N PRO A 192 15.11 1.18 -18.80
CA PRO A 192 14.20 0.77 -19.88
C PRO A 192 14.66 -0.47 -20.66
N GLU A 193 15.97 -0.66 -20.83
CA GLU A 193 16.51 -1.80 -21.56
C GLU A 193 16.31 -3.09 -20.75
N LEU A 194 16.67 -3.05 -19.46
CA LEU A 194 16.45 -4.17 -18.56
C LEU A 194 14.96 -4.48 -18.39
N LEU A 195 14.11 -3.44 -18.30
CA LEU A 195 12.67 -3.61 -18.24
C LEU A 195 12.13 -4.32 -19.48
N GLY A 196 12.60 -3.96 -20.67
CA GLY A 196 12.21 -4.62 -21.93
C GLY A 196 12.54 -6.11 -21.92
N VAL A 197 13.75 -6.48 -21.49
CA VAL A 197 14.18 -7.88 -21.36
C VAL A 197 13.34 -8.63 -20.30
N ALA A 198 13.16 -8.02 -19.13
CA ALA A 198 12.41 -8.63 -18.03
C ALA A 198 10.91 -8.81 -18.38
N ALA A 199 10.29 -7.80 -18.98
CA ALA A 199 8.89 -7.84 -19.41
C ALA A 199 8.64 -8.93 -20.47
N GLY A 200 9.56 -9.10 -21.43
CA GLY A 200 9.48 -10.19 -22.41
C GLY A 200 9.46 -11.56 -21.74
N GLU A 201 10.30 -11.77 -20.71
CA GLU A 201 10.27 -13.03 -19.94
C GLU A 201 8.98 -13.17 -19.09
N TRP A 202 8.52 -12.09 -18.47
CA TRP A 202 7.27 -12.12 -17.69
C TRP A 202 6.07 -12.50 -18.57
N ILE A 203 6.00 -11.95 -19.80
CA ILE A 203 4.96 -12.29 -20.78
C ILE A 203 5.08 -13.77 -21.19
N SER A 204 6.28 -14.24 -21.55
CA SER A 204 6.50 -15.62 -21.98
C SER A 204 6.15 -16.66 -20.90
N ARG A 205 6.23 -16.27 -19.63
CA ARG A 205 5.82 -17.10 -18.48
C ARG A 205 4.33 -16.93 -18.10
N GLY A 206 3.58 -16.12 -18.82
CA GLY A 206 2.17 -15.86 -18.50
C GLY A 206 1.95 -15.05 -17.23
N LEU A 207 2.93 -14.25 -16.78
CA LEU A 207 2.85 -13.44 -15.56
C LEU A 207 2.20 -12.08 -15.81
N VAL A 208 2.08 -11.65 -17.06
CA VAL A 208 1.45 -10.39 -17.44
C VAL A 208 0.05 -10.67 -18.01
N PRO A 209 -1.02 -10.15 -17.43
CA PRO A 209 -2.36 -10.33 -17.97
C PRO A 209 -2.56 -9.48 -19.24
N ALA A 210 -3.46 -9.92 -20.14
CA ALA A 210 -3.77 -9.19 -21.36
C ALA A 210 -4.40 -7.81 -21.11
N THR A 211 -5.05 -7.63 -19.94
CA THR A 211 -5.52 -6.32 -19.47
C THR A 211 -5.05 -6.10 -18.04
N HIS A 212 -4.73 -4.87 -17.73
CA HIS A 212 -4.26 -4.48 -16.38
C HIS A 212 -5.40 -3.87 -15.57
N MET A 213 -5.28 -3.93 -14.25
CA MET A 213 -6.14 -3.15 -13.36
C MET A 213 -5.75 -1.67 -13.43
N THR A 214 -6.69 -0.77 -13.12
CA THR A 214 -6.40 0.64 -12.90
C THR A 214 -6.27 0.92 -11.41
N PRO A 215 -5.45 1.92 -11.01
CA PRO A 215 -5.37 2.34 -9.61
C PRO A 215 -6.73 2.70 -9.02
N GLU A 216 -7.61 3.33 -9.81
CA GLU A 216 -8.95 3.74 -9.41
C GLU A 216 -9.83 2.53 -9.14
N GLY A 217 -9.84 1.51 -10.01
CA GLY A 217 -10.62 0.29 -9.82
C GLY A 217 -10.16 -0.51 -8.60
N VAL A 218 -8.85 -0.58 -8.38
CA VAL A 218 -8.26 -1.20 -7.18
C VAL A 218 -8.68 -0.43 -5.92
N ALA A 219 -8.54 0.90 -5.94
CA ALA A 219 -8.88 1.76 -4.81
C ALA A 219 -10.36 1.70 -4.45
N ASP A 220 -11.24 1.72 -5.46
CA ASP A 220 -12.69 1.61 -5.29
C ASP A 220 -13.08 0.28 -4.65
N THR A 221 -12.51 -0.82 -5.13
CA THR A 221 -12.73 -2.16 -4.54
C THR A 221 -12.26 -2.22 -3.09
N MET A 222 -11.05 -1.71 -2.80
CA MET A 222 -10.51 -1.67 -1.44
C MET A 222 -11.37 -0.81 -0.51
N ALA A 223 -11.83 0.36 -0.98
CA ALA A 223 -12.69 1.25 -0.21
C ALA A 223 -14.01 0.55 0.19
N GLY A 224 -14.65 -0.14 -0.74
CA GLY A 224 -15.87 -0.91 -0.47
C GLY A 224 -15.65 -2.04 0.54
N VAL A 225 -14.55 -2.80 0.41
CA VAL A 225 -14.18 -3.88 1.33
C VAL A 225 -13.92 -3.32 2.73
N TYR A 226 -13.11 -2.26 2.86
CA TYR A 226 -12.78 -1.70 4.17
C TYR A 226 -13.93 -0.92 4.80
N ALA A 227 -14.75 -0.23 4.01
CA ALA A 227 -15.99 0.36 4.53
C ALA A 227 -16.88 -0.72 5.17
N SER A 228 -17.08 -1.84 4.49
CA SER A 228 -17.83 -2.98 5.02
C SER A 228 -17.19 -3.57 6.29
N ALA A 229 -15.87 -3.75 6.30
CA ALA A 229 -15.17 -4.31 7.45
C ALA A 229 -15.21 -3.38 8.66
N LEU A 230 -15.14 -2.05 8.45
CA LEU A 230 -15.23 -1.06 9.53
C LEU A 230 -16.62 -0.97 10.15
N GLU A 231 -17.68 -1.35 9.43
CA GLU A 231 -19.03 -1.48 9.96
C GLU A 231 -19.27 -2.80 10.73
N ASN A 232 -18.39 -3.80 10.51
CA ASN A 232 -18.50 -5.13 11.11
C ASN A 232 -17.18 -5.46 11.85
N PRO A 233 -17.00 -5.00 13.08
CA PRO A 233 -15.74 -5.06 13.81
C PRO A 233 -15.27 -6.50 14.12
N ASP A 234 -16.14 -7.45 14.14
CA ASP A 234 -15.90 -8.90 14.32
C ASP A 234 -15.48 -9.63 13.04
N VAL A 235 -15.48 -8.92 11.89
CA VAL A 235 -15.01 -9.49 10.61
C VAL A 235 -13.61 -8.99 10.28
N GLY A 236 -12.64 -9.90 10.22
CA GLY A 236 -11.27 -9.62 9.75
C GLY A 236 -11.14 -9.83 8.25
N VAL A 237 -10.38 -8.95 7.58
CA VAL A 237 -9.93 -9.14 6.19
C VAL A 237 -8.43 -9.36 6.24
N ASP A 238 -8.00 -10.56 6.58
CA ASP A 238 -6.59 -10.88 6.80
C ASP A 238 -5.77 -10.86 5.52
N HIS A 239 -6.39 -11.28 4.41
CA HIS A 239 -5.76 -11.30 3.10
C HIS A 239 -6.78 -10.91 2.02
N LEU A 240 -6.42 -9.95 1.19
CA LEU A 240 -7.20 -9.52 0.03
C LEU A 240 -6.33 -9.62 -1.21
N THR A 241 -6.72 -10.44 -2.18
CA THR A 241 -6.02 -10.55 -3.47
C THR A 241 -6.82 -9.85 -4.55
N LEU A 242 -6.22 -8.86 -5.18
CA LEU A 242 -6.76 -8.14 -6.32
C LEU A 242 -5.87 -8.36 -7.55
N ARG A 243 -6.45 -8.92 -8.60
CA ARG A 243 -5.75 -9.19 -9.86
C ARG A 243 -6.70 -9.07 -11.04
N SER A 244 -6.15 -8.78 -12.22
CA SER A 244 -6.94 -8.81 -13.44
C SER A 244 -7.50 -10.21 -13.68
N PRO A 245 -8.78 -10.36 -14.05
CA PRO A 245 -9.36 -11.64 -14.46
C PRO A 245 -8.98 -12.03 -15.89
N ALA A 246 -8.26 -11.15 -16.62
CA ALA A 246 -7.87 -11.41 -17.99
C ALA A 246 -6.89 -12.60 -18.10
N PRO A 247 -6.91 -13.34 -19.21
CA PRO A 247 -5.92 -14.36 -19.48
C PRO A 247 -4.51 -13.73 -19.57
N PRO A 248 -3.45 -14.53 -19.48
CA PRO A 248 -2.09 -14.06 -19.76
C PRO A 248 -1.99 -13.45 -21.16
N MET A 249 -1.14 -12.42 -21.28
CA MET A 249 -0.80 -11.86 -22.58
C MET A 249 -0.12 -12.95 -23.43
N SER A 250 -0.57 -13.13 -24.66
CA SER A 250 0.07 -14.02 -25.63
C SER A 250 1.24 -13.28 -26.28
N VAL A 251 2.31 -14.02 -26.55
CA VAL A 251 3.50 -13.55 -27.29
C VAL A 251 3.14 -13.37 -28.76
#